data_0b2d3f6cf47be3b6f9892186dcb5ae02
#
_entry.id   0b2d3f6cf47be3b6f9892186dcb5ae02
#
_cell.length_a   1.000
_cell.length_b   1.000
_cell.length_c   1.000
_cell.angle_alpha   90.00
_cell.angle_beta   90.00
_cell.angle_gamma   90.00
#
_symmetry.space_group_name_H-M   'P 1'
#
loop_
_entity.id
_entity.type
_entity.pdbx_description
1 polymer ?
#
loop_
_entity_poly.entity_id
_entity_poly.type
_entity_poly.pdbx_seq_one_letter_code
_entity_poly.pdbx_strand_id
1 'polypeptide(L)'
;MRKVQKFFNTAGPINPADHYNIDPLARIELEEVESLIYQKKYFILHAPRQTGKTSCLLALRDYLNARGEFYVVYANVEAGQAYRNNIHEVEQRFVGAIASRASIVLNNRIPYEVMEAAEKERDGFITSYLRLLSEALDKPLLLFIDEIDALVGDSLVSVLRQIRAGYDQRPEHFPQSIILCGVRDVRDYRIVTSNQDIITGGSAFNIKAKSLHLGNFSRAEIHELYLQHTAATGQEFDDSCFPMIWEATEGQPWLAFGCLPNHGKAGVIKFLSRSSSML
;
A
#
# COMPACT_ATOMS: atom_id res chain seq x y z
N MET A 1 22.56 20.36 -17.74
CA MET A 1 22.15 19.41 -16.69
C MET A 1 22.54 18.01 -17.14
N ARG A 2 23.33 17.25 -16.35
CA ARG A 2 23.56 15.82 -16.64
C ARG A 2 22.21 15.12 -16.55
N LYS A 3 21.76 14.47 -17.64
CA LYS A 3 20.60 13.58 -17.61
C LYS A 3 20.94 12.43 -16.65
N VAL A 4 20.26 12.35 -15.50
CA VAL A 4 20.44 11.22 -14.59
C VAL A 4 19.97 9.98 -15.34
N GLN A 5 20.82 8.98 -15.47
CA GLN A 5 20.48 7.72 -16.12
C GLN A 5 19.53 6.95 -15.18
N LYS A 6 18.41 6.47 -15.70
CA LYS A 6 17.51 5.62 -14.94
C LYS A 6 18.20 4.33 -14.48
N PHE A 7 17.75 3.80 -13.38
CA PHE A 7 18.29 2.57 -12.80
C PHE A 7 17.16 1.65 -12.28
N PHE A 8 17.50 0.39 -12.01
CA PHE A 8 16.58 -0.58 -11.42
C PHE A 8 16.52 -0.37 -9.92
N ASN A 9 15.31 -0.14 -9.43
CA ASN A 9 15.08 0.12 -8.01
C ASN A 9 14.92 -1.19 -7.22
N THR A 10 15.73 -1.37 -6.20
CA THR A 10 15.66 -2.53 -5.28
C THR A 10 15.21 -2.14 -3.87
N ALA A 11 14.87 -0.87 -3.62
CA ALA A 11 14.47 -0.38 -2.31
C ALA A 11 13.47 0.77 -2.40
N GLY A 12 12.41 0.69 -1.61
CA GLY A 12 11.36 1.71 -1.54
C GLY A 12 10.43 1.76 -2.77
N PRO A 13 9.50 2.71 -2.80
CA PRO A 13 8.55 2.87 -3.90
C PRO A 13 9.23 3.29 -5.20
N ILE A 14 8.61 2.92 -6.32
CA ILE A 14 9.06 3.35 -7.65
C ILE A 14 8.86 4.86 -7.83
N ASN A 15 9.91 5.51 -8.36
CA ASN A 15 9.83 6.85 -8.94
C ASN A 15 10.05 6.74 -10.45
N PRO A 16 9.04 6.96 -11.30
CA PRO A 16 9.18 6.83 -12.75
C PRO A 16 10.20 7.79 -13.40
N ALA A 17 10.55 8.88 -12.71
CA ALA A 17 11.57 9.81 -13.21
C ALA A 17 12.98 9.21 -13.13
N ASP A 18 13.26 8.42 -12.10
CA ASP A 18 14.59 7.91 -11.78
C ASP A 18 14.74 6.41 -12.09
N HIS A 19 13.64 5.67 -12.13
CA HIS A 19 13.64 4.21 -12.19
C HIS A 19 13.08 3.68 -13.51
N TYR A 20 13.62 2.57 -14.00
CA TYR A 20 12.90 1.73 -14.96
C TYR A 20 11.70 1.09 -14.24
N ASN A 21 10.53 1.08 -14.86
CA ASN A 21 9.33 0.61 -14.19
C ASN A 21 8.26 0.13 -15.18
N ILE A 22 7.44 -0.76 -14.72
CA ILE A 22 6.11 -1.02 -15.27
C ILE A 22 5.14 -0.07 -14.58
N ASP A 23 4.21 0.51 -15.33
CA ASP A 23 3.20 1.42 -14.76
C ASP A 23 2.47 0.73 -13.60
N PRO A 24 2.57 1.26 -12.37
CA PRO A 24 1.89 0.65 -11.24
C PRO A 24 0.37 0.53 -11.40
N LEU A 25 -0.28 1.44 -12.15
CA LEU A 25 -1.72 1.38 -12.40
C LEU A 25 -2.09 0.26 -13.38
N ALA A 26 -1.22 -0.08 -14.33
CA ALA A 26 -1.46 -1.20 -15.24
C ALA A 26 -1.42 -2.58 -14.53
N ARG A 27 -0.89 -2.64 -13.29
CA ARG A 27 -0.78 -3.86 -12.49
C ARG A 27 -1.99 -4.14 -11.60
N ILE A 28 -2.93 -3.23 -11.55
CA ILE A 28 -4.20 -3.38 -10.84
C ILE A 28 -5.34 -3.32 -11.86
N GLU A 29 -6.44 -3.97 -11.56
CA GLU A 29 -7.66 -3.83 -12.37
C GLU A 29 -8.31 -2.48 -12.03
N LEU A 30 -7.80 -1.40 -12.67
CA LEU A 30 -8.14 -0.02 -12.33
C LEU A 30 -9.64 0.25 -12.39
N GLU A 31 -10.34 -0.25 -13.42
CA GLU A 31 -11.79 -0.10 -13.55
C GLU A 31 -12.55 -0.75 -12.39
N GLU A 32 -12.08 -1.89 -11.91
CA GLU A 32 -12.67 -2.54 -10.74
C GLU A 32 -12.42 -1.75 -9.45
N VAL A 33 -11.20 -1.26 -9.27
CA VAL A 33 -10.84 -0.41 -8.12
C VAL A 33 -11.70 0.85 -8.10
N GLU A 34 -11.85 1.54 -9.23
CA GLU A 34 -12.72 2.70 -9.35
C GLU A 34 -14.18 2.35 -9.05
N SER A 35 -14.68 1.25 -9.60
CA SER A 35 -16.04 0.77 -9.33
C SER A 35 -16.28 0.56 -7.83
N LEU A 36 -15.34 -0.05 -7.11
CA LEU A 36 -15.43 -0.22 -5.65
C LEU A 36 -15.45 1.12 -4.90
N ILE A 37 -14.63 2.08 -5.33
CA ILE A 37 -14.56 3.42 -4.74
C ILE A 37 -15.89 4.17 -4.95
N TYR A 38 -16.42 4.20 -6.18
CA TYR A 38 -17.71 4.86 -6.48
C TYR A 38 -18.90 4.17 -5.83
N GLN A 39 -18.83 2.85 -5.60
CA GLN A 39 -19.81 2.11 -4.80
C GLN A 39 -19.63 2.30 -3.29
N LYS A 40 -18.71 3.18 -2.87
CA LYS A 40 -18.43 3.46 -1.45
C LYS A 40 -18.04 2.21 -0.66
N LYS A 41 -17.27 1.29 -1.27
CA LYS A 41 -16.88 0.02 -0.65
C LYS A 41 -15.53 0.15 0.05
N TYR A 42 -15.38 -0.58 1.15
CA TYR A 42 -14.09 -0.84 1.77
C TYR A 42 -13.55 -2.15 1.22
N PHE A 43 -12.28 -2.19 0.88
CA PHE A 43 -11.66 -3.37 0.29
C PHE A 43 -10.19 -3.50 0.68
N ILE A 44 -9.61 -4.63 0.35
CA ILE A 44 -8.24 -4.97 0.71
C ILE A 44 -7.41 -5.13 -0.56
N LEU A 45 -6.21 -4.57 -0.56
CA LEU A 45 -5.17 -4.87 -1.52
C LEU A 45 -4.09 -5.68 -0.80
N HIS A 46 -3.82 -6.90 -1.25
CA HIS A 46 -2.81 -7.73 -0.61
C HIS A 46 -1.86 -8.39 -1.61
N ALA A 47 -0.63 -8.60 -1.19
CA ALA A 47 0.37 -9.37 -1.92
C ALA A 47 1.58 -9.63 -1.01
N PRO A 48 2.46 -10.57 -1.33
CA PRO A 48 3.72 -10.76 -0.64
C PRO A 48 4.54 -9.46 -0.55
N ARG A 49 5.55 -9.46 0.31
CA ARG A 49 6.46 -8.31 0.41
C ARG A 49 7.16 -8.05 -0.92
N GLN A 50 7.53 -6.79 -1.15
CA GLN A 50 8.32 -6.35 -2.31
C GLN A 50 7.66 -6.61 -3.69
N THR A 51 6.34 -6.77 -3.75
CA THR A 51 5.57 -6.88 -5.00
C THR A 51 5.16 -5.55 -5.61
N GLY A 52 5.43 -4.42 -4.93
CA GLY A 52 5.10 -3.08 -5.42
C GLY A 52 3.75 -2.54 -4.95
N LYS A 53 3.15 -3.11 -3.88
CA LYS A 53 1.89 -2.61 -3.28
C LYS A 53 1.90 -1.11 -3.02
N THR A 54 2.91 -0.64 -2.29
CA THR A 54 3.08 0.79 -1.98
C THR A 54 3.15 1.65 -3.23
N SER A 55 3.87 1.21 -4.27
CA SER A 55 3.95 1.93 -5.54
C SER A 55 2.59 2.04 -6.23
N CYS A 56 1.79 0.96 -6.21
CA CYS A 56 0.43 0.97 -6.75
C CYS A 56 -0.49 1.92 -5.97
N LEU A 57 -0.44 1.89 -4.63
CA LEU A 57 -1.24 2.80 -3.81
C LEU A 57 -0.88 4.28 -4.01
N LEU A 58 0.42 4.58 -4.13
CA LEU A 58 0.88 5.95 -4.37
C LEU A 58 0.47 6.44 -5.77
N ALA A 59 0.61 5.60 -6.80
CA ALA A 59 0.17 5.94 -8.15
C ALA A 59 -1.36 6.13 -8.21
N LEU A 60 -2.14 5.27 -7.55
CA LEU A 60 -3.59 5.38 -7.47
C LEU A 60 -4.02 6.65 -6.71
N ARG A 61 -3.35 6.98 -5.60
CA ARG A 61 -3.56 8.24 -4.87
C ARG A 61 -3.38 9.45 -5.78
N ASP A 62 -2.26 9.48 -6.51
CA ASP A 62 -1.92 10.62 -7.36
C ASP A 62 -2.89 10.74 -8.54
N TYR A 63 -3.25 9.62 -9.14
CA TYR A 63 -4.25 9.53 -10.20
C TYR A 63 -5.62 10.07 -9.76
N LEU A 64 -6.13 9.61 -8.62
CA LEU A 64 -7.44 10.03 -8.11
C LEU A 64 -7.45 11.48 -7.59
N ASN A 65 -6.37 11.93 -6.94
CA ASN A 65 -6.24 13.34 -6.53
C ASN A 65 -6.18 14.29 -7.73
N ALA A 66 -5.52 13.88 -8.83
CA ALA A 66 -5.45 14.69 -10.05
C ALA A 66 -6.83 14.90 -10.70
N ARG A 67 -7.80 14.00 -10.50
CA ARG A 67 -9.19 14.16 -10.97
C ARG A 67 -9.97 15.19 -10.17
N GLY A 68 -9.54 15.48 -8.95
CA GLY A 68 -10.14 16.52 -8.12
C GLY A 68 -11.51 16.21 -7.53
N GLU A 69 -11.99 14.97 -7.64
CA GLU A 69 -13.29 14.51 -7.12
C GLU A 69 -13.23 14.13 -5.65
N PHE A 70 -12.05 13.74 -5.16
CA PHE A 70 -11.80 13.23 -3.82
C PHE A 70 -10.59 13.89 -3.18
N TYR A 71 -10.50 13.79 -1.86
CA TYR A 71 -9.23 13.88 -1.14
C TYR A 71 -8.73 12.47 -0.85
N VAL A 72 -7.62 12.08 -1.45
CA VAL A 72 -7.04 10.75 -1.27
C VAL A 72 -5.82 10.83 -0.38
N VAL A 73 -5.91 10.27 0.80
CA VAL A 73 -4.83 10.24 1.79
C VAL A 73 -4.24 8.84 1.88
N TYR A 74 -2.94 8.73 1.64
CA TYR A 74 -2.16 7.52 1.87
C TYR A 74 -1.41 7.63 3.20
N ALA A 75 -1.55 6.64 4.07
CA ALA A 75 -0.83 6.55 5.34
C ALA A 75 -0.23 5.16 5.53
N ASN A 76 1.05 5.11 5.90
CA ASN A 76 1.73 3.89 6.35
C ASN A 76 1.66 3.84 7.88
N VAL A 77 1.18 2.71 8.42
CA VAL A 77 0.94 2.53 9.85
C VAL A 77 1.96 1.61 10.53
N GLU A 78 3.03 1.26 9.83
CA GLU A 78 4.10 0.38 10.34
C GLU A 78 4.69 0.86 11.68
N ALA A 79 4.76 2.17 11.90
CA ALA A 79 5.25 2.75 13.14
C ALA A 79 4.48 2.28 14.39
N GLY A 80 3.24 1.85 14.24
CA GLY A 80 2.42 1.25 15.30
C GLY A 80 2.95 -0.10 15.80
N GLN A 81 3.75 -0.81 14.99
CA GLN A 81 4.28 -2.13 15.32
C GLN A 81 5.07 -2.16 16.63
N ALA A 82 5.82 -1.09 16.92
CA ALA A 82 6.65 -1.00 18.12
C ALA A 82 5.82 -1.03 19.43
N TYR A 83 4.56 -0.62 19.37
CA TYR A 83 3.68 -0.48 20.53
C TYR A 83 2.78 -1.71 20.77
N ARG A 84 2.75 -2.68 19.85
CA ARG A 84 2.02 -3.96 19.95
C ARG A 84 0.59 -3.80 20.49
N ASN A 85 0.33 -4.31 21.71
CA ASN A 85 -0.97 -4.31 22.36
C ASN A 85 -1.28 -3.03 23.18
N ASN A 86 -0.41 -2.01 23.12
CA ASN A 86 -0.73 -0.72 23.69
C ASN A 86 -1.68 0.05 22.77
N ILE A 87 -2.98 -0.20 22.95
CA ILE A 87 -4.06 0.33 22.10
C ILE A 87 -3.93 1.84 21.96
N HIS A 88 -3.78 2.55 23.08
CA HIS A 88 -3.71 4.02 23.09
C HIS A 88 -2.57 4.54 22.19
N GLU A 89 -1.35 4.03 22.36
CA GLU A 89 -0.20 4.47 21.57
C GLU A 89 -0.36 4.11 20.09
N VAL A 90 -0.91 2.92 19.78
CA VAL A 90 -1.16 2.54 18.39
C VAL A 90 -2.18 3.45 17.74
N GLU A 91 -3.27 3.79 18.43
CA GLU A 91 -4.28 4.71 17.91
C GLU A 91 -3.71 6.11 17.69
N GLN A 92 -2.88 6.62 18.60
CA GLN A 92 -2.18 7.89 18.44
C GLN A 92 -1.26 7.89 17.20
N ARG A 93 -0.49 6.81 16.98
CA ARG A 93 0.38 6.68 15.80
C ARG A 93 -0.43 6.53 14.52
N PHE A 94 -1.52 5.78 14.57
CA PHE A 94 -2.42 5.58 13.44
C PHE A 94 -3.04 6.91 12.97
N VAL A 95 -3.66 7.64 13.89
CA VAL A 95 -4.27 8.95 13.62
C VAL A 95 -3.21 9.96 13.22
N GLY A 96 -2.07 10.01 13.93
CA GLY A 96 -0.96 10.91 13.62
C GLY A 96 -0.38 10.69 12.21
N ALA A 97 -0.28 9.42 11.76
CA ALA A 97 0.15 9.11 10.40
C ALA A 97 -0.83 9.66 9.36
N ILE A 98 -2.13 9.51 9.59
CA ILE A 98 -3.17 10.05 8.69
C ILE A 98 -3.14 11.59 8.72
N ALA A 99 -3.10 12.20 9.90
CA ALA A 99 -3.11 13.66 10.06
C ALA A 99 -1.93 14.32 9.33
N SER A 100 -0.73 13.75 9.48
CA SER A 100 0.47 14.21 8.78
C SER A 100 0.32 14.15 7.26
N ARG A 101 -0.24 13.09 6.72
CA ARG A 101 -0.43 12.95 5.26
C ARG A 101 -1.58 13.79 4.74
N ALA A 102 -2.68 13.85 5.48
CA ALA A 102 -3.83 14.69 5.14
C ALA A 102 -3.45 16.18 5.11
N SER A 103 -2.63 16.65 6.05
CA SER A 103 -2.17 18.05 6.06
C SER A 103 -1.37 18.43 4.81
N ILE A 104 -0.63 17.48 4.22
CA ILE A 104 0.09 17.69 2.97
C ILE A 104 -0.89 17.76 1.79
N VAL A 105 -1.85 16.82 1.71
CA VAL A 105 -2.85 16.76 0.64
C VAL A 105 -3.75 17.99 0.65
N LEU A 106 -4.19 18.41 1.82
CA LEU A 106 -5.06 19.58 2.01
C LEU A 106 -4.30 20.91 2.03
N ASN A 107 -3.00 20.88 2.16
CA ASN A 107 -2.14 22.05 2.32
C ASN A 107 -2.60 22.99 3.46
N ASN A 108 -3.06 22.41 4.58
CA ASN A 108 -3.52 23.16 5.75
C ASN A 108 -3.34 22.36 7.06
N ARG A 109 -3.74 22.97 8.19
CA ARG A 109 -3.62 22.38 9.53
C ARG A 109 -4.87 21.70 10.07
N ILE A 110 -5.97 21.75 9.33
CA ILE A 110 -7.25 21.14 9.74
C ILE A 110 -7.08 19.70 10.27
N PRO A 111 -6.29 18.80 9.64
CA PRO A 111 -6.13 17.45 10.16
C PRO A 111 -5.55 17.36 11.58
N TYR A 112 -4.69 18.29 11.98
CA TYR A 112 -4.14 18.34 13.34
C TYR A 112 -5.12 18.96 14.34
N GLU A 113 -5.86 20.00 13.92
CA GLU A 113 -6.92 20.61 14.75
C GLU A 113 -8.03 19.61 15.05
N VAL A 114 -8.41 18.84 14.03
CA VAL A 114 -9.37 17.73 14.15
C VAL A 114 -8.83 16.64 15.08
N MET A 115 -7.55 16.32 15.01
CA MET A 115 -6.92 15.34 15.90
C MET A 115 -7.03 15.75 17.36
N GLU A 116 -6.71 17.02 17.68
CA GLU A 116 -6.86 17.58 19.03
C GLU A 116 -8.33 17.63 19.51
N ALA A 117 -9.27 17.80 18.61
CA ALA A 117 -10.69 17.76 18.92
C ALA A 117 -11.17 16.33 19.21
N ALA A 118 -10.75 15.38 18.39
CA ALA A 118 -11.11 13.96 18.51
C ALA A 118 -10.64 13.32 19.83
N GLU A 119 -9.48 13.76 20.37
CA GLU A 119 -8.98 13.30 21.66
C GLU A 119 -9.93 13.60 22.85
N LYS A 120 -10.80 14.57 22.70
CA LYS A 120 -11.77 14.99 23.74
C LYS A 120 -13.09 14.23 23.66
N GLU A 121 -13.31 13.48 22.59
CA GLU A 121 -14.54 12.70 22.38
C GLU A 121 -14.47 11.34 23.07
N ARG A 122 -15.67 10.71 23.26
CA ARG A 122 -15.80 9.43 23.97
C ARG A 122 -16.03 8.23 23.06
N ASP A 123 -16.25 8.45 21.75
CA ASP A 123 -16.69 7.42 20.81
C ASP A 123 -15.57 6.56 20.22
N GLY A 124 -14.35 6.70 20.74
CA GLY A 124 -13.14 6.09 20.20
C GLY A 124 -12.36 7.06 19.31
N PHE A 125 -11.06 7.14 19.56
CA PHE A 125 -10.22 8.19 18.99
C PHE A 125 -10.15 8.16 17.46
N ILE A 126 -10.01 6.96 16.86
CA ILE A 126 -9.97 6.79 15.40
C ILE A 126 -11.33 7.12 14.77
N THR A 127 -12.43 6.62 15.38
CA THR A 127 -13.79 6.89 14.89
C THR A 127 -14.07 8.38 14.88
N SER A 128 -13.82 9.06 16.01
CA SER A 128 -14.03 10.50 16.15
C SER A 128 -13.18 11.31 15.17
N TYR A 129 -11.91 10.93 15.03
CA TYR A 129 -10.99 11.59 14.10
C TYR A 129 -11.48 11.48 12.65
N LEU A 130 -11.80 10.26 12.20
CA LEU A 130 -12.23 10.04 10.81
C LEU A 130 -13.56 10.74 10.51
N ARG A 131 -14.48 10.78 11.48
CA ARG A 131 -15.74 11.50 11.36
C ARG A 131 -15.49 13.00 11.23
N LEU A 132 -14.82 13.61 12.20
CA LEU A 132 -14.57 15.04 12.21
C LEU A 132 -13.75 15.49 11.00
N LEU A 133 -12.78 14.69 10.56
CA LEU A 133 -12.00 14.99 9.35
C LEU A 133 -12.90 14.97 8.12
N SER A 134 -13.77 13.97 7.96
CA SER A 134 -14.68 13.89 6.81
C SER A 134 -15.67 15.05 6.79
N GLU A 135 -16.18 15.47 7.94
CA GLU A 135 -17.09 16.61 8.09
C GLU A 135 -16.42 17.97 7.78
N ALA A 136 -15.10 18.07 7.99
CA ALA A 136 -14.35 19.29 7.73
C ALA A 136 -13.97 19.47 6.26
N LEU A 137 -14.22 18.48 5.40
CA LEU A 137 -13.84 18.48 4.00
C LEU A 137 -15.03 18.82 3.08
N ASP A 138 -14.74 19.52 1.98
CA ASP A 138 -15.71 19.85 0.94
C ASP A 138 -15.86 18.77 -0.14
N LYS A 139 -15.05 17.71 -0.07
CA LYS A 139 -15.08 16.54 -0.96
C LYS A 139 -14.94 15.27 -0.14
N PRO A 140 -15.45 14.12 -0.66
CA PRO A 140 -15.31 12.86 0.04
C PRO A 140 -13.84 12.45 0.26
N LEU A 141 -13.58 11.90 1.44
CA LEU A 141 -12.28 11.36 1.81
C LEU A 141 -12.13 9.91 1.36
N LEU A 142 -11.03 9.60 0.69
CA LEU A 142 -10.55 8.23 0.45
C LEU A 142 -9.29 8.01 1.29
N LEU A 143 -9.22 6.86 1.98
CA LEU A 143 -8.13 6.55 2.87
C LEU A 143 -7.43 5.25 2.47
N PHE A 144 -6.14 5.32 2.18
CA PHE A 144 -5.30 4.17 1.85
C PHE A 144 -4.36 3.91 3.03
N ILE A 145 -4.57 2.79 3.71
CA ILE A 145 -3.78 2.37 4.88
C ILE A 145 -2.84 1.25 4.46
N ASP A 146 -1.55 1.55 4.41
CA ASP A 146 -0.50 0.59 4.08
C ASP A 146 0.11 -0.02 5.34
N GLU A 147 0.61 -1.25 5.22
CA GLU A 147 1.23 -2.06 6.28
C GLU A 147 0.28 -2.31 7.49
N ILE A 148 -1.00 -2.57 7.21
CA ILE A 148 -2.00 -2.86 8.28
C ILE A 148 -1.61 -4.10 9.11
N ASP A 149 -0.88 -5.04 8.52
CA ASP A 149 -0.39 -6.26 9.16
C ASP A 149 0.82 -6.02 10.10
N ALA A 150 1.34 -4.80 10.16
CA ALA A 150 2.27 -4.39 11.21
C ALA A 150 1.58 -4.27 12.58
N LEU A 151 0.27 -4.01 12.60
CA LEU A 151 -0.53 -3.97 13.81
C LEU A 151 -0.92 -5.38 14.25
N VAL A 152 -0.89 -5.65 15.55
CA VAL A 152 -1.12 -7.00 16.09
C VAL A 152 -2.07 -6.97 17.30
N GLY A 153 -2.66 -8.13 17.64
CA GLY A 153 -3.43 -8.32 18.84
C GLY A 153 -4.60 -7.35 19.03
N ASP A 154 -4.80 -6.87 20.24
CA ASP A 154 -5.91 -5.99 20.60
C ASP A 154 -5.89 -4.65 19.86
N SER A 155 -4.71 -4.16 19.53
CA SER A 155 -4.56 -2.89 18.79
C SER A 155 -5.08 -3.01 17.36
N LEU A 156 -4.79 -4.12 16.65
CA LEU A 156 -5.37 -4.35 15.32
C LEU A 156 -6.89 -4.49 15.40
N VAL A 157 -7.40 -5.23 16.39
CA VAL A 157 -8.86 -5.39 16.60
C VAL A 157 -9.52 -4.05 16.87
N SER A 158 -8.91 -3.19 17.71
CA SER A 158 -9.42 -1.85 18.00
C SER A 158 -9.50 -1.00 16.74
N VAL A 159 -8.41 -0.91 15.98
CA VAL A 159 -8.36 -0.14 14.73
C VAL A 159 -9.44 -0.61 13.75
N LEU A 160 -9.55 -1.92 13.50
CA LEU A 160 -10.52 -2.46 12.55
C LEU A 160 -11.98 -2.21 13.00
N ARG A 161 -12.27 -2.33 14.30
CA ARG A 161 -13.59 -2.07 14.85
C ARG A 161 -13.97 -0.60 14.78
N GLN A 162 -13.03 0.31 15.06
CA GLN A 162 -13.27 1.74 14.98
C GLN A 162 -13.48 2.21 13.54
N ILE A 163 -12.74 1.68 12.58
CA ILE A 163 -13.00 1.93 11.14
C ILE A 163 -14.40 1.42 10.76
N ARG A 164 -14.80 0.28 11.30
CA ARG A 164 -16.13 -0.29 11.03
C ARG A 164 -17.26 0.54 11.63
N ALA A 165 -17.06 1.18 12.77
CA ALA A 165 -18.10 1.89 13.51
C ALA A 165 -18.76 3.01 12.68
N GLY A 166 -18.02 3.71 11.83
CA GLY A 166 -18.55 4.77 10.97
C GLY A 166 -18.99 4.31 9.57
N TYR A 167 -19.07 2.99 9.32
CA TYR A 167 -19.32 2.48 7.96
C TYR A 167 -20.65 2.92 7.35
N ASP A 168 -21.70 3.10 8.13
CA ASP A 168 -23.03 3.54 7.72
C ASP A 168 -23.15 5.07 7.54
N GLN A 169 -22.17 5.83 8.02
CA GLN A 169 -22.16 7.30 7.97
C GLN A 169 -21.50 7.88 6.71
N ARG A 170 -21.06 7.02 5.79
CA ARG A 170 -20.38 7.41 4.54
C ARG A 170 -21.35 7.96 3.51
N PRO A 171 -20.90 8.87 2.63
CA PRO A 171 -19.59 9.52 2.60
C PRO A 171 -19.58 10.83 3.39
N GLU A 172 -20.71 11.28 3.93
CA GLU A 172 -20.93 12.63 4.48
C GLU A 172 -20.15 12.82 5.81
N HIS A 173 -20.15 11.79 6.66
CA HIS A 173 -19.57 11.86 8.00
C HIS A 173 -18.45 10.84 8.24
N PHE A 174 -18.01 10.13 7.20
CA PHE A 174 -16.93 9.14 7.31
C PHE A 174 -16.26 8.89 5.96
N PRO A 175 -15.02 8.39 5.90
CA PRO A 175 -14.34 8.16 4.62
C PRO A 175 -15.20 7.34 3.65
N GLN A 176 -15.37 7.84 2.42
CA GLN A 176 -16.20 7.16 1.41
C GLN A 176 -15.73 5.75 1.12
N SER A 177 -14.40 5.59 0.99
CA SER A 177 -13.78 4.29 0.77
C SER A 177 -12.47 4.20 1.56
N ILE A 178 -12.18 2.99 2.08
CA ILE A 178 -10.91 2.68 2.74
C ILE A 178 -10.31 1.47 2.06
N ILE A 179 -9.05 1.60 1.63
CA ILE A 179 -8.22 0.50 1.16
C ILE A 179 -7.27 0.11 2.28
N LEU A 180 -7.40 -1.12 2.78
CA LEU A 180 -6.41 -1.70 3.68
C LEU A 180 -5.40 -2.49 2.87
N CYS A 181 -4.12 -2.23 3.08
CA CYS A 181 -3.04 -2.90 2.36
C CYS A 181 -2.13 -3.68 3.31
N GLY A 182 -1.84 -4.93 2.95
CA GLY A 182 -1.01 -5.81 3.74
C GLY A 182 -0.45 -7.00 2.95
N VAL A 183 0.20 -7.91 3.65
CA VAL A 183 0.80 -9.12 3.05
C VAL A 183 -0.26 -10.18 2.75
N ARG A 184 -1.32 -10.24 3.56
CA ARG A 184 -2.41 -11.23 3.47
C ARG A 184 -3.77 -10.57 3.49
N ASP A 185 -4.79 -11.30 3.09
CA ASP A 185 -6.17 -10.88 3.36
C ASP A 185 -6.39 -10.77 4.88
N VAL A 186 -7.00 -9.66 5.32
CA VAL A 186 -7.31 -9.45 6.74
C VAL A 186 -8.14 -10.60 7.32
N ARG A 187 -8.98 -11.27 6.51
CA ARG A 187 -9.76 -12.43 6.97
C ARG A 187 -8.91 -13.59 7.45
N ASP A 188 -7.71 -13.73 6.90
CA ASP A 188 -6.80 -14.85 7.20
C ASP A 188 -6.01 -14.61 8.50
N TYR A 189 -6.15 -13.41 9.09
CA TYR A 189 -5.49 -13.12 10.36
C TYR A 189 -6.19 -13.85 11.52
N ARG A 190 -5.41 -14.68 12.19
CA ARG A 190 -5.74 -15.17 13.52
C ARG A 190 -5.13 -14.21 14.54
N ILE A 191 -5.95 -13.34 15.07
CA ILE A 191 -5.52 -12.30 16.01
C ILE A 191 -5.64 -12.89 17.42
N VAL A 192 -4.50 -13.06 18.08
CA VAL A 192 -4.48 -13.49 19.49
C VAL A 192 -4.54 -12.25 20.35
N THR A 193 -5.59 -12.13 21.16
CA THR A 193 -5.77 -11.02 22.09
C THR A 193 -4.95 -11.20 23.37
N SER A 194 -4.84 -10.17 24.19
CA SER A 194 -4.19 -10.24 25.50
C SER A 194 -4.82 -11.27 26.43
N ASN A 195 -6.11 -11.57 26.27
CA ASN A 195 -6.84 -12.59 27.02
C ASN A 195 -6.70 -14.01 26.43
N GLN A 196 -5.80 -14.20 25.45
CA GLN A 196 -5.61 -15.45 24.73
C GLN A 196 -6.80 -15.90 23.87
N ASP A 197 -7.80 -15.05 23.65
CA ASP A 197 -8.87 -15.32 22.71
C ASP A 197 -8.36 -15.21 21.27
N ILE A 198 -8.85 -16.08 20.40
CA ILE A 198 -8.54 -16.03 18.96
C ILE A 198 -9.70 -15.35 18.25
N ILE A 199 -9.45 -14.14 17.74
CA ILE A 199 -10.40 -13.40 16.90
C ILE A 199 -9.93 -13.52 15.44
N THR A 200 -10.87 -13.84 14.53
CA THR A 200 -10.57 -13.80 13.11
C THR A 200 -10.66 -12.36 12.60
N GLY A 201 -9.73 -11.96 11.73
CA GLY A 201 -9.80 -10.64 11.10
C GLY A 201 -11.12 -10.42 10.35
N GLY A 202 -11.72 -11.48 9.80
CA GLY A 202 -13.03 -11.43 9.16
C GLY A 202 -14.17 -11.05 10.14
N SER A 203 -14.10 -11.42 11.41
CA SER A 203 -15.09 -11.00 12.41
C SER A 203 -14.86 -9.57 12.90
N ALA A 204 -13.62 -9.12 12.96
CA ALA A 204 -13.27 -7.75 13.31
C ALA A 204 -13.63 -6.76 12.19
N PHE A 205 -13.50 -7.18 10.92
CA PHE A 205 -13.70 -6.33 9.74
C PHE A 205 -14.61 -7.00 8.70
N ASN A 206 -15.88 -7.25 9.07
CA ASN A 206 -16.88 -7.91 8.22
C ASN A 206 -17.51 -7.00 7.15
N ILE A 207 -17.12 -5.73 7.07
CA ILE A 207 -17.61 -4.74 6.08
C ILE A 207 -16.81 -4.72 4.77
N LYS A 208 -15.80 -5.57 4.65
CA LYS A 208 -15.00 -5.70 3.44
C LYS A 208 -15.82 -6.23 2.26
N ALA A 209 -15.85 -5.48 1.17
CA ALA A 209 -16.55 -5.88 -0.05
C ALA A 209 -15.73 -6.91 -0.87
N LYS A 210 -14.43 -6.68 -1.02
CA LYS A 210 -13.56 -7.50 -1.87
C LYS A 210 -12.12 -7.54 -1.35
N SER A 211 -11.36 -8.57 -1.72
CA SER A 211 -9.90 -8.62 -1.66
C SER A 211 -9.35 -8.66 -3.06
N LEU A 212 -8.43 -7.76 -3.34
CA LEU A 212 -7.69 -7.68 -4.58
C LEU A 212 -6.27 -8.16 -4.33
N HIS A 213 -5.80 -9.08 -5.15
CA HIS A 213 -4.44 -9.59 -5.08
C HIS A 213 -3.58 -8.90 -6.14
N LEU A 214 -2.48 -8.26 -5.72
CA LEU A 214 -1.50 -7.73 -6.66
C LEU A 214 -0.55 -8.86 -7.08
N GLY A 215 -0.63 -9.24 -8.36
CA GLY A 215 0.20 -10.29 -8.94
C GLY A 215 1.66 -9.87 -9.14
N ASN A 216 2.49 -10.87 -9.49
CA ASN A 216 3.85 -10.67 -9.97
C ASN A 216 3.86 -10.09 -11.40
N PHE A 217 5.02 -9.67 -11.90
CA PHE A 217 5.17 -9.31 -13.29
C PHE A 217 4.91 -10.52 -14.20
N SER A 218 4.29 -10.28 -15.34
CA SER A 218 4.24 -11.24 -16.44
C SER A 218 5.58 -11.34 -17.17
N ARG A 219 5.74 -12.35 -18.03
CA ARG A 219 6.92 -12.47 -18.89
C ARG A 219 7.08 -11.27 -19.83
N ALA A 220 5.96 -10.74 -20.32
CA ALA A 220 5.96 -9.57 -21.19
C ALA A 220 6.41 -8.30 -20.46
N GLU A 221 5.94 -8.10 -19.23
CA GLU A 221 6.36 -6.95 -18.40
C GLU A 221 7.84 -7.03 -18.03
N ILE A 222 8.37 -8.22 -17.73
CA ILE A 222 9.82 -8.38 -17.53
C ILE A 222 10.58 -7.99 -18.79
N HIS A 223 10.15 -8.47 -19.95
CA HIS A 223 10.79 -8.13 -21.21
C HIS A 223 10.76 -6.61 -21.48
N GLU A 224 9.60 -5.98 -21.32
CA GLU A 224 9.43 -4.53 -21.44
C GLU A 224 10.37 -3.75 -20.52
N LEU A 225 10.47 -4.19 -19.24
CA LEU A 225 11.34 -3.57 -18.25
C LEU A 225 12.81 -3.56 -18.69
N TYR A 226 13.29 -4.66 -19.27
CA TYR A 226 14.66 -4.78 -19.74
C TYR A 226 14.89 -4.00 -21.02
N LEU A 227 13.90 -3.92 -21.93
CA LEU A 227 13.98 -3.09 -23.13
C LEU A 227 14.11 -1.60 -22.79
N GLN A 228 13.50 -1.11 -21.70
CA GLN A 228 13.72 0.27 -21.22
C GLN A 228 15.20 0.53 -20.93
N HIS A 229 15.89 -0.45 -20.31
CA HIS A 229 17.32 -0.33 -20.06
C HIS A 229 18.13 -0.37 -21.37
N THR A 230 17.82 -1.31 -22.27
CA THR A 230 18.46 -1.38 -23.58
C THR A 230 18.34 -0.07 -24.35
N ALA A 231 17.14 0.51 -24.39
CA ALA A 231 16.89 1.78 -25.05
C ALA A 231 17.67 2.95 -24.43
N ALA A 232 17.91 2.90 -23.11
CA ALA A 232 18.62 3.96 -22.40
C ALA A 232 20.16 3.84 -22.47
N THR A 233 20.69 2.62 -22.58
CA THR A 233 22.13 2.33 -22.42
C THR A 233 22.79 1.74 -23.67
N GLY A 234 21.99 1.19 -24.60
CA GLY A 234 22.48 0.38 -25.72
C GLY A 234 22.92 -1.05 -25.32
N GLN A 235 22.77 -1.44 -24.05
CA GLN A 235 23.07 -2.80 -23.61
C GLN A 235 21.96 -3.75 -24.07
N GLU A 236 22.31 -4.71 -24.91
CA GLU A 236 21.39 -5.75 -25.37
C GLU A 236 21.40 -6.96 -24.43
N PHE A 237 20.26 -7.61 -24.28
CA PHE A 237 20.08 -8.87 -23.57
C PHE A 237 19.78 -9.99 -24.58
N ASP A 238 20.49 -11.09 -24.45
CA ASP A 238 20.24 -12.28 -25.24
C ASP A 238 18.87 -12.89 -24.86
N ASP A 239 18.10 -13.32 -25.86
CA ASP A 239 16.76 -13.87 -25.64
C ASP A 239 16.75 -15.07 -24.66
N SER A 240 17.85 -15.80 -24.56
CA SER A 240 17.99 -16.88 -23.59
C SER A 240 18.03 -16.42 -22.12
N CYS A 241 18.26 -15.13 -21.86
CA CYS A 241 18.25 -14.57 -20.50
C CYS A 241 16.82 -14.53 -19.90
N PHE A 242 15.80 -14.28 -20.72
CA PHE A 242 14.42 -14.08 -20.22
C PHE A 242 13.80 -15.35 -19.62
N PRO A 243 13.89 -16.53 -20.22
CA PRO A 243 13.46 -17.76 -19.57
C PRO A 243 14.17 -18.01 -18.23
N MET A 244 15.48 -17.76 -18.15
CA MET A 244 16.26 -17.93 -16.91
C MET A 244 15.82 -16.95 -15.83
N ILE A 245 15.57 -15.69 -16.17
CA ILE A 245 15.05 -14.68 -15.22
C ILE A 245 13.68 -15.10 -14.71
N TRP A 246 12.82 -15.56 -15.61
CA TRP A 246 11.51 -16.05 -15.21
C TRP A 246 11.57 -17.24 -14.28
N GLU A 247 12.37 -18.25 -14.59
CA GLU A 247 12.55 -19.43 -13.77
C GLU A 247 13.07 -19.10 -12.36
N ALA A 248 13.95 -18.09 -12.27
CA ALA A 248 14.56 -17.67 -11.01
C ALA A 248 13.67 -16.75 -10.16
N THR A 249 12.70 -16.06 -10.78
CA THR A 249 11.96 -14.99 -10.10
C THR A 249 10.45 -15.21 -10.06
N GLU A 250 9.92 -16.06 -10.94
CA GLU A 250 8.48 -16.20 -11.19
C GLU A 250 7.77 -14.85 -11.34
N GLY A 251 8.51 -13.86 -11.86
CA GLY A 251 8.02 -12.48 -12.04
C GLY A 251 7.95 -11.64 -10.77
N GLN A 252 8.46 -12.11 -9.63
CA GLN A 252 8.46 -11.31 -8.40
C GLN A 252 9.26 -10.01 -8.64
N PRO A 253 8.64 -8.82 -8.46
CA PRO A 253 9.22 -7.56 -8.93
C PRO A 253 10.61 -7.26 -8.37
N TRP A 254 10.81 -7.41 -7.08
CA TRP A 254 12.10 -7.13 -6.47
C TRP A 254 13.21 -8.07 -6.96
N LEU A 255 12.89 -9.34 -7.15
CA LEU A 255 13.83 -10.31 -7.73
C LEU A 255 14.12 -9.99 -9.20
N ALA A 256 13.08 -9.63 -9.97
CA ALA A 256 13.23 -9.25 -11.37
C ALA A 256 14.14 -8.01 -11.54
N PHE A 257 14.01 -7.02 -10.64
CA PHE A 257 14.93 -5.87 -10.59
C PHE A 257 16.34 -6.27 -10.17
N GLY A 258 16.48 -7.21 -9.23
CA GLY A 258 17.76 -7.66 -8.67
C GLY A 258 18.55 -8.57 -9.61
N CYS A 259 17.90 -9.27 -10.55
CA CYS A 259 18.56 -10.12 -11.54
C CYS A 259 19.36 -9.34 -12.57
N LEU A 260 19.20 -8.03 -12.65
CA LEU A 260 19.96 -7.19 -13.58
C LEU A 260 21.35 -6.91 -13.03
N PRO A 261 22.37 -7.25 -13.78
CA PRO A 261 23.72 -6.91 -13.39
C PRO A 261 23.98 -5.44 -13.65
N ASN A 262 24.59 -4.79 -12.71
CA ASN A 262 25.35 -3.57 -13.01
C ASN A 262 26.51 -3.86 -13.98
N HIS A 263 26.74 -5.12 -14.40
CA HIS A 263 27.85 -5.57 -15.23
C HIS A 263 27.54 -6.87 -16.00
N GLY A 264 26.88 -6.83 -17.18
CA GLY A 264 26.87 -7.89 -18.19
C GLY A 264 26.45 -9.32 -17.78
N LYS A 265 26.55 -10.30 -18.69
CA LYS A 265 26.15 -11.73 -18.47
C LYS A 265 26.64 -12.35 -17.14
N ALA A 266 27.79 -11.93 -16.63
CA ALA A 266 28.37 -12.45 -15.38
C ALA A 266 27.57 -12.07 -14.11
N GLY A 267 26.76 -11.03 -14.13
CA GLY A 267 25.97 -10.57 -12.99
C GLY A 267 24.68 -11.38 -12.77
N VAL A 268 23.99 -11.79 -13.83
CA VAL A 268 22.79 -12.64 -13.76
C VAL A 268 23.16 -13.99 -13.12
N ILE A 269 24.25 -14.59 -13.56
CA ILE A 269 24.74 -15.88 -13.03
C ILE A 269 25.14 -15.77 -11.56
N LYS A 270 25.78 -14.67 -11.13
CA LYS A 270 26.17 -14.45 -9.73
C LYS A 270 24.97 -14.24 -8.79
N PHE A 271 23.91 -13.60 -9.25
CA PHE A 271 22.70 -13.41 -8.44
C PHE A 271 21.95 -14.75 -8.29
N LEU A 272 21.79 -15.50 -9.38
CA LEU A 272 21.14 -16.81 -9.37
C LEU A 272 21.86 -17.81 -8.44
N SER A 273 23.20 -17.80 -8.40
CA SER A 273 23.96 -18.64 -7.48
C SER A 273 23.83 -18.25 -5.99
N ARG A 274 23.50 -16.99 -5.70
CA ARG A 274 23.25 -16.52 -4.31
C ARG A 274 21.82 -16.79 -3.83
N SER A 275 20.83 -16.72 -4.72
CA SER A 275 19.43 -17.00 -4.35
C SER A 275 19.19 -18.49 -4.07
N SER A 276 19.91 -19.40 -4.72
CA SER A 276 19.88 -20.84 -4.43
C SER A 276 20.45 -21.20 -3.06
N SER A 277 21.15 -20.30 -2.38
CA SER A 277 21.69 -20.51 -1.02
C SER A 277 20.85 -19.86 0.08
N MET A 278 19.70 -19.22 -0.27
CA MET A 278 18.79 -18.54 0.67
C MET A 278 17.38 -19.18 0.71
N LEU A 279 17.16 -20.28 -0.01
CA LEU A 279 16.02 -21.18 0.10
C LEU A 279 16.47 -22.43 0.86
#